data_b38fea3afe502855118f7c2f5d5475a5
#
_entry.id   b38fea3afe502855118f7c2f5d5475a5
#
_cell.length_a   1.000
_cell.length_b   1.000
_cell.length_c   1.000
_cell.angle_alpha   90.00
_cell.angle_beta   90.00
_cell.angle_gamma   90.00
#
_symmetry.space_group_name_H-M   'P 1'
#
loop_
_entity.id
_entity.type
_entity.pdbx_description
1 polymer ?
#
loop_
_entity_poly.entity_id
_entity_poly.type
_entity_poly.pdbx_seq_one_letter_code
_entity_poly.pdbx_strand_id
1 'polypeptide(L)'
;MNPDGDTLGSMCAMYNMIYRRFKIKADMSIVSNLPFNYKFLPSINLAERYFDKSLIYDLAITLDVAAIDRVLDSRILFDKAKITVNIDHHKTNPGFGDYQIIEPNASSCGEVLYNYFKKYRWEIDKASAICLYTAIMTDTGNFRFENTSSNVFRSAADLVEAGANPNYIYKQCYETKTKNFVLFQNYCVNKAEFISDNKIAYTTVYKKDLEKFLAGDDYTDGIAETLRSIDTTEVAFVAKEVDTKLTKISMRSKSVDVAEICSKFGGGGHTFAAGCTIKASPADSISKILKVIKL
;
A
#
# COMPACT_ATOMS: atom_id res chain seq x y z
N MET A 1 3.04 9.34 0.49
CA MET A 1 2.23 8.15 0.81
C MET A 1 3.20 7.08 1.27
N ASN A 2 2.89 6.27 2.28
CA ASN A 2 3.80 5.20 2.68
C ASN A 2 3.71 4.09 1.65
N PRO A 3 4.84 3.62 1.07
CA PRO A 3 4.83 2.49 0.15
C PRO A 3 4.45 1.21 0.91
N ASP A 4 3.65 0.39 0.30
CA ASP A 4 3.21 -0.90 0.83
C ASP A 4 4.00 -2.08 0.24
N GLY A 5 3.53 -3.30 0.48
CA GLY A 5 4.21 -4.50 0.01
C GLY A 5 4.11 -4.70 -1.49
N ASP A 6 3.04 -4.22 -2.15
CA ASP A 6 2.93 -4.28 -3.61
C ASP A 6 3.90 -3.29 -4.27
N THR A 7 3.88 -2.03 -3.85
CA THR A 7 4.79 -0.99 -4.35
C THR A 7 6.25 -1.42 -4.21
N LEU A 8 6.68 -1.85 -3.02
CA LEU A 8 8.08 -2.20 -2.74
C LEU A 8 8.48 -3.53 -3.37
N GLY A 9 7.60 -4.53 -3.33
CA GLY A 9 7.81 -5.82 -3.96
C GLY A 9 7.95 -5.69 -5.48
N SER A 10 7.05 -4.96 -6.11
CA SER A 10 7.08 -4.70 -7.56
C SER A 10 8.35 -3.93 -7.97
N MET A 11 8.75 -2.93 -7.20
CA MET A 11 9.97 -2.16 -7.45
C MET A 11 11.22 -3.04 -7.37
N CYS A 12 11.36 -3.82 -6.30
CA CYS A 12 12.51 -4.72 -6.14
C CYS A 12 12.52 -5.85 -7.19
N ALA A 13 11.35 -6.39 -7.55
CA ALA A 13 11.24 -7.41 -8.60
C ALA A 13 11.70 -6.87 -9.96
N MET A 14 11.27 -5.66 -10.32
CA MET A 14 11.68 -5.01 -11.56
C MET A 14 13.19 -4.73 -11.57
N TYR A 15 13.74 -4.20 -10.46
CA TYR A 15 15.17 -3.98 -10.32
C TYR A 15 15.98 -5.28 -10.53
N ASN A 16 15.62 -6.36 -9.81
CA ASN A 16 16.30 -7.63 -9.89
C ASN A 16 16.24 -8.20 -11.32
N MET A 17 15.10 -8.08 -11.99
CA MET A 17 14.90 -8.52 -13.36
C MET A 17 15.75 -7.72 -14.36
N ILE A 18 15.78 -6.39 -14.26
CA ILE A 18 16.61 -5.51 -15.10
C ILE A 18 18.09 -5.85 -14.90
N TYR A 19 18.54 -5.93 -13.64
CA TYR A 19 19.93 -6.24 -13.34
C TYR A 19 20.35 -7.61 -13.84
N ARG A 20 19.51 -8.64 -13.64
CA ARG A 20 19.81 -9.99 -14.11
C ARG A 20 19.92 -10.08 -15.62
N ARG A 21 18.95 -9.49 -16.32
CA ARG A 21 18.82 -9.63 -17.78
C ARG A 21 19.77 -8.73 -18.57
N PHE A 22 19.92 -7.49 -18.14
CA PHE A 22 20.64 -6.47 -18.90
C PHE A 22 21.94 -6.02 -18.22
N LYS A 23 22.23 -6.46 -17.00
CA LYS A 23 23.38 -6.02 -16.18
C LYS A 23 23.37 -4.50 -15.91
N ILE A 24 22.22 -3.87 -15.98
CA ILE A 24 22.02 -2.45 -15.68
C ILE A 24 21.66 -2.31 -14.21
N LYS A 25 22.38 -1.46 -13.51
CA LYS A 25 22.01 -1.01 -12.15
C LYS A 25 21.05 0.17 -12.31
N ALA A 26 19.76 -0.07 -12.02
CA ALA A 26 18.76 0.99 -11.99
C ALA A 26 18.76 1.66 -10.60
N ASP A 27 18.41 2.94 -10.54
CA ASP A 27 18.16 3.60 -9.28
C ASP A 27 16.71 3.33 -8.85
N MET A 28 16.52 3.00 -7.57
CA MET A 28 15.21 2.76 -6.98
C MET A 28 14.86 3.91 -6.05
N SER A 29 13.79 4.65 -6.36
CA SER A 29 13.33 5.80 -5.58
C SER A 29 12.11 5.47 -4.74
N ILE A 30 12.18 5.76 -3.43
CA ILE A 30 11.06 5.70 -2.49
C ILE A 30 10.72 7.09 -2.00
N VAL A 31 9.42 7.38 -1.84
CA VAL A 31 8.94 8.73 -1.49
C VAL A 31 8.81 8.97 0.01
N SER A 32 8.98 7.95 0.83
CA SER A 32 8.89 8.01 2.30
C SER A 32 9.84 7.03 2.96
N ASN A 33 9.81 6.97 4.28
CA ASN A 33 10.62 6.00 5.02
C ASN A 33 10.22 4.57 4.67
N LEU A 34 11.22 3.69 4.56
CA LEU A 34 11.02 2.26 4.33
C LEU A 34 10.37 1.62 5.56
N PRO A 35 9.17 1.03 5.45
CA PRO A 35 8.55 0.30 6.55
C PRO A 35 9.42 -0.89 6.99
N PHE A 36 9.50 -1.10 8.31
CA PHE A 36 10.39 -2.10 8.90
C PHE A 36 10.14 -3.52 8.39
N ASN A 37 8.87 -3.88 8.23
CA ASN A 37 8.41 -5.19 7.81
C ASN A 37 8.72 -5.56 6.35
N TYR A 38 9.25 -4.63 5.54
CA TYR A 38 9.67 -4.88 4.16
C TYR A 38 11.19 -4.83 3.96
N LYS A 39 11.97 -4.62 5.03
CA LYS A 39 13.45 -4.59 4.95
C LYS A 39 14.08 -5.91 4.51
N PHE A 40 13.33 -7.01 4.52
CA PHE A 40 13.78 -8.32 4.09
C PHE A 40 13.77 -8.51 2.57
N LEU A 41 13.10 -7.63 1.81
CA LEU A 41 13.01 -7.74 0.36
C LEU A 41 14.40 -7.68 -0.29
N PRO A 42 14.71 -8.61 -1.21
CA PRO A 42 15.97 -8.56 -1.96
C PRO A 42 16.15 -7.21 -2.66
N SER A 43 17.35 -6.65 -2.54
CA SER A 43 17.79 -5.37 -3.12
C SER A 43 17.12 -4.10 -2.55
N ILE A 44 16.21 -4.20 -1.58
CA ILE A 44 15.51 -3.03 -1.00
C ILE A 44 16.48 -2.03 -0.34
N ASN A 45 17.63 -2.50 0.15
CA ASN A 45 18.67 -1.66 0.73
C ASN A 45 19.35 -0.72 -0.28
N LEU A 46 19.09 -0.89 -1.59
CA LEU A 46 19.55 -0.01 -2.66
C LEU A 46 18.54 1.09 -2.97
N ALA A 47 17.34 1.04 -2.37
CA ALA A 47 16.34 2.07 -2.55
C ALA A 47 16.70 3.33 -1.77
N GLU A 48 16.65 4.48 -2.44
CA GLU A 48 17.00 5.77 -1.89
C GLU A 48 15.78 6.71 -1.89
N ARG A 49 15.79 7.65 -0.96
CA ARG A 49 14.74 8.67 -0.86
C ARG A 49 15.09 9.96 -1.59
N TYR A 50 16.37 10.26 -1.70
CA TYR A 50 16.86 11.50 -2.26
C TYR A 50 17.85 11.23 -3.38
N PHE A 51 17.57 11.80 -4.53
CA PHE A 51 18.43 11.75 -5.70
C PHE A 51 18.81 13.18 -6.12
N ASP A 52 19.93 13.27 -6.82
CA ASP A 52 20.29 14.52 -7.49
C ASP A 52 19.26 14.84 -8.57
N LYS A 53 18.51 15.92 -8.37
CA LYS A 53 17.46 16.37 -9.29
C LYS A 53 18.00 16.85 -10.64
N SER A 54 19.31 16.96 -10.82
CA SER A 54 19.95 17.27 -12.12
C SER A 54 20.09 16.05 -13.02
N LEU A 55 19.99 14.84 -12.49
CA LEU A 55 20.09 13.61 -13.26
C LEU A 55 19.00 13.52 -14.33
N ILE A 56 19.39 12.99 -15.50
CA ILE A 56 18.50 12.68 -16.61
C ILE A 56 18.63 11.19 -16.91
N TYR A 57 17.53 10.48 -16.78
CA TYR A 57 17.48 9.04 -17.06
C TYR A 57 17.02 8.77 -18.50
N ASP A 58 17.53 7.69 -19.10
CA ASP A 58 17.03 7.22 -20.40
C ASP A 58 15.62 6.64 -20.26
N LEU A 59 15.32 6.03 -19.10
CA LEU A 59 14.04 5.41 -18.82
C LEU A 59 13.66 5.62 -17.34
N ALA A 60 12.46 6.10 -17.09
CA ALA A 60 11.84 6.12 -15.75
C ALA A 60 10.59 5.26 -15.75
N ILE A 61 10.47 4.40 -14.73
CA ILE A 61 9.33 3.48 -14.55
C ILE A 61 8.66 3.79 -13.22
N THR A 62 7.36 4.06 -13.23
CA THR A 62 6.54 4.07 -12.01
C THR A 62 5.82 2.73 -11.88
N LEU A 63 5.79 2.22 -10.65
CA LEU A 63 5.20 0.93 -10.30
C LEU A 63 4.19 1.13 -9.19
N ASP A 64 2.97 0.64 -9.37
CA ASP A 64 1.89 0.72 -8.41
C ASP A 64 1.51 2.18 -8.04
N VAL A 65 1.45 3.03 -9.05
CA VAL A 65 1.16 4.46 -8.91
C VAL A 65 -0.06 4.85 -9.73
N ALA A 66 -1.18 5.07 -9.05
CA ALA A 66 -2.45 5.43 -9.69
C ALA A 66 -2.50 6.87 -10.25
N ALA A 67 -1.65 7.76 -9.75
CA ALA A 67 -1.59 9.14 -10.21
C ALA A 67 -0.18 9.70 -10.03
N ILE A 68 0.30 10.48 -11.01
CA ILE A 68 1.67 10.99 -11.04
C ILE A 68 2.02 11.85 -9.80
N ASP A 69 1.05 12.54 -9.21
CA ASP A 69 1.27 13.36 -8.02
C ASP A 69 1.68 12.53 -6.78
N ARG A 70 1.47 11.22 -6.81
CA ARG A 70 1.87 10.30 -5.72
C ARG A 70 3.39 10.05 -5.67
N VAL A 71 4.12 10.29 -6.75
CA VAL A 71 5.59 10.17 -6.77
C VAL A 71 6.31 11.37 -6.14
N LEU A 72 5.58 12.38 -5.69
CA LEU A 72 6.08 13.54 -4.94
C LEU A 72 7.36 14.14 -5.57
N ASP A 73 8.42 14.29 -4.76
CA ASP A 73 9.69 14.90 -5.19
C ASP A 73 10.40 14.13 -6.33
N SER A 74 10.13 12.83 -6.48
CA SER A 74 10.69 12.01 -7.57
C SER A 74 10.07 12.33 -8.94
N ARG A 75 8.95 13.08 -8.96
CA ARG A 75 8.30 13.51 -10.20
C ARG A 75 9.25 14.25 -11.14
N ILE A 76 10.13 15.08 -10.60
CA ILE A 76 11.09 15.83 -11.42
C ILE A 76 12.04 14.93 -12.22
N LEU A 77 12.39 13.75 -11.67
CA LEU A 77 13.23 12.77 -12.36
C LEU A 77 12.43 12.02 -13.43
N PHE A 78 11.17 11.71 -13.13
CA PHE A 78 10.24 11.11 -14.08
C PHE A 78 10.00 12.04 -15.27
N ASP A 79 9.64 13.30 -15.04
CA ASP A 79 9.32 14.27 -16.07
C ASP A 79 10.54 14.63 -16.96
N LYS A 80 11.77 14.44 -16.46
CA LYS A 80 13.02 14.67 -17.22
C LYS A 80 13.54 13.45 -17.96
N ALA A 81 13.01 12.26 -17.70
CA ALA A 81 13.46 11.05 -18.36
C ALA A 81 13.13 11.09 -19.87
N LYS A 82 13.98 10.45 -20.69
CA LYS A 82 13.75 10.40 -22.14
C LYS A 82 12.55 9.54 -22.52
N ILE A 83 12.29 8.50 -21.74
CA ILE A 83 11.15 7.60 -21.89
C ILE A 83 10.54 7.37 -20.51
N THR A 84 9.22 7.44 -20.41
CA THR A 84 8.48 7.25 -19.17
C THR A 84 7.49 6.10 -19.31
N VAL A 85 7.41 5.24 -18.29
CA VAL A 85 6.51 4.07 -18.25
C VAL A 85 5.74 4.07 -16.95
N ASN A 86 4.42 3.85 -17.02
CA ASN A 86 3.58 3.58 -15.86
C ASN A 86 3.08 2.15 -15.91
N ILE A 87 3.37 1.35 -14.87
CA ILE A 87 2.89 -0.01 -14.70
C ILE A 87 2.05 -0.05 -13.43
N ASP A 88 0.76 -0.41 -13.56
CA ASP A 88 -0.20 -0.30 -12.46
C ASP A 88 -1.39 -1.24 -12.63
N HIS A 89 -2.15 -1.44 -11.55
CA HIS A 89 -3.39 -2.21 -11.54
C HIS A 89 -4.60 -1.42 -11.00
N HIS A 90 -4.43 -0.17 -10.59
CA HIS A 90 -5.52 0.62 -10.04
C HIS A 90 -6.56 0.99 -11.09
N LYS A 91 -7.85 0.69 -10.84
CA LYS A 91 -8.99 1.05 -11.69
C LYS A 91 -9.14 2.56 -11.93
N THR A 92 -8.64 3.36 -10.99
CA THR A 92 -8.72 4.82 -11.02
C THR A 92 -7.54 5.49 -11.71
N ASN A 93 -6.58 4.72 -12.22
CA ASN A 93 -5.44 5.26 -12.94
C ASN A 93 -5.89 5.78 -14.32
N PRO A 94 -5.77 7.10 -14.60
CA PRO A 94 -6.15 7.67 -15.89
C PRO A 94 -5.12 7.39 -16.99
N GLY A 95 -3.97 6.80 -16.63
CA GLY A 95 -2.81 6.65 -17.48
C GLY A 95 -1.93 7.91 -17.52
N PHE A 96 -0.62 7.71 -17.41
CA PHE A 96 0.39 8.77 -17.59
C PHE A 96 1.72 8.16 -18.05
N GLY A 97 2.63 9.00 -18.53
CA GLY A 97 3.86 8.57 -19.17
C GLY A 97 3.68 8.22 -20.66
N ASP A 98 4.81 8.00 -21.35
CA ASP A 98 4.83 7.68 -22.77
C ASP A 98 4.25 6.29 -23.05
N TYR A 99 4.48 5.34 -22.14
CA TYR A 99 3.97 3.97 -22.22
C TYR A 99 3.23 3.62 -20.92
N GLN A 100 2.15 2.87 -21.08
CA GLN A 100 1.26 2.51 -19.98
C GLN A 100 0.93 1.02 -20.03
N ILE A 101 1.10 0.35 -18.91
CA ILE A 101 0.71 -1.04 -18.70
C ILE A 101 -0.21 -1.03 -17.48
N ILE A 102 -1.50 -0.82 -17.75
CA ILE A 102 -2.52 -0.73 -16.69
C ILE A 102 -3.45 -1.92 -16.84
N GLU A 103 -3.48 -2.79 -15.82
CA GLU A 103 -4.24 -4.04 -15.79
C GLU A 103 -5.22 -4.04 -14.61
N PRO A 104 -6.38 -3.38 -14.72
CA PRO A 104 -7.31 -3.19 -13.60
C PRO A 104 -7.91 -4.47 -13.02
N ASN A 105 -7.77 -5.60 -13.71
CA ASN A 105 -8.24 -6.91 -13.27
C ASN A 105 -7.13 -7.75 -12.58
N ALA A 106 -5.89 -7.29 -12.61
CA ALA A 106 -4.82 -7.90 -11.85
C ALA A 106 -5.00 -7.61 -10.36
N SER A 107 -4.61 -8.54 -9.51
CA SER A 107 -4.72 -8.41 -8.06
C SER A 107 -3.76 -7.40 -7.47
N SER A 108 -2.65 -7.13 -8.19
CA SER A 108 -1.54 -6.31 -7.73
C SER A 108 -0.66 -5.91 -8.92
N CYS A 109 0.16 -4.89 -8.78
CA CYS A 109 1.22 -4.56 -9.73
C CYS A 109 2.23 -5.72 -9.85
N GLY A 110 2.48 -6.45 -8.76
CA GLY A 110 3.30 -7.66 -8.77
C GLY A 110 2.75 -8.75 -9.68
N GLU A 111 1.42 -8.96 -9.75
CA GLU A 111 0.81 -9.90 -10.70
C GLU A 111 0.96 -9.40 -12.14
N VAL A 112 0.82 -8.11 -12.39
CA VAL A 112 1.08 -7.51 -13.71
C VAL A 112 2.50 -7.84 -14.17
N LEU A 113 3.49 -7.56 -13.34
CA LEU A 113 4.89 -7.85 -13.64
C LEU A 113 5.14 -9.35 -13.86
N TYR A 114 4.61 -10.22 -12.99
CA TYR A 114 4.71 -11.66 -13.15
C TYR A 114 4.20 -12.10 -14.52
N ASN A 115 3.01 -11.66 -14.92
CA ASN A 115 2.39 -12.01 -16.19
C ASN A 115 3.25 -11.56 -17.38
N TYR A 116 3.82 -10.36 -17.32
CA TYR A 116 4.73 -9.85 -18.36
C TYR A 116 6.03 -10.66 -18.41
N PHE A 117 6.64 -10.97 -17.28
CA PHE A 117 7.86 -11.79 -17.25
C PHE A 117 7.62 -13.17 -17.85
N LYS A 118 6.50 -13.82 -17.53
CA LYS A 118 6.12 -15.11 -18.13
C LYS A 118 5.84 -14.99 -19.63
N LYS A 119 5.08 -13.98 -20.06
CA LYS A 119 4.74 -13.72 -21.47
C LYS A 119 5.99 -13.58 -22.35
N TYR A 120 6.99 -12.86 -21.85
CA TYR A 120 8.24 -12.64 -22.56
C TYR A 120 9.33 -13.66 -22.24
N ARG A 121 9.00 -14.74 -21.52
CA ARG A 121 9.91 -15.83 -21.14
C ARG A 121 11.14 -15.32 -20.37
N TRP A 122 10.95 -14.32 -19.53
CA TRP A 122 11.99 -13.86 -18.62
C TRP A 122 12.00 -14.79 -17.40
N GLU A 123 13.16 -15.39 -17.16
CA GLU A 123 13.32 -16.32 -16.05
C GLU A 123 13.24 -15.58 -14.71
N ILE A 124 12.30 -15.99 -13.86
CA ILE A 124 12.11 -15.43 -12.52
C ILE A 124 13.02 -16.19 -11.55
N ASP A 125 14.03 -15.51 -11.04
CA ASP A 125 14.91 -16.07 -10.02
C ASP A 125 14.31 -15.94 -8.61
N LYS A 126 14.98 -16.56 -7.63
CA LYS A 126 14.54 -16.55 -6.23
C LYS A 126 14.36 -15.13 -5.67
N ALA A 127 15.24 -14.18 -6.01
CA ALA A 127 15.15 -12.81 -5.53
C ALA A 127 13.88 -12.12 -6.06
N SER A 128 13.66 -12.20 -7.37
CA SER A 128 12.45 -11.69 -8.01
C SER A 128 11.19 -12.40 -7.52
N ALA A 129 11.25 -13.72 -7.29
CA ALA A 129 10.13 -14.51 -6.80
C ALA A 129 9.69 -14.09 -5.38
N ILE A 130 10.64 -13.84 -4.47
CA ILE A 130 10.33 -13.31 -3.12
C ILE A 130 9.62 -11.96 -3.23
N CYS A 131 10.11 -11.07 -4.08
CA CYS A 131 9.55 -9.73 -4.26
C CYS A 131 8.13 -9.79 -4.85
N LEU A 132 7.92 -10.53 -5.94
CA LEU A 132 6.61 -10.69 -6.58
C LEU A 132 5.60 -11.40 -5.67
N TYR A 133 6.04 -12.45 -4.94
CA TYR A 133 5.18 -13.12 -3.98
C TYR A 133 4.73 -12.17 -2.86
N THR A 134 5.63 -11.34 -2.36
CA THR A 134 5.31 -10.34 -1.34
C THR A 134 4.27 -9.35 -1.87
N ALA A 135 4.47 -8.82 -3.08
CA ALA A 135 3.55 -7.90 -3.74
C ALA A 135 2.14 -8.50 -3.85
N ILE A 136 2.01 -9.68 -4.43
CA ILE A 136 0.73 -10.38 -4.61
C ILE A 136 0.09 -10.71 -3.25
N MET A 137 0.86 -11.26 -2.31
CA MET A 137 0.36 -11.66 -1.00
C MET A 137 -0.19 -10.46 -0.21
N THR A 138 0.50 -9.33 -0.23
CA THR A 138 0.07 -8.16 0.56
C THR A 138 -1.19 -7.53 -0.01
N ASP A 139 -1.27 -7.36 -1.32
CA ASP A 139 -2.40 -6.70 -1.97
C ASP A 139 -3.66 -7.57 -2.06
N THR A 140 -3.51 -8.89 -1.95
CA THR A 140 -4.60 -9.84 -1.79
C THR A 140 -5.01 -10.07 -0.33
N GLY A 141 -4.44 -9.31 0.60
CA GLY A 141 -4.68 -9.49 2.03
C GLY A 141 -4.36 -10.90 2.52
N ASN A 142 -3.23 -11.44 2.08
CA ASN A 142 -2.83 -12.83 2.29
C ASN A 142 -3.83 -13.82 1.67
N PHE A 143 -4.17 -13.60 0.40
CA PHE A 143 -5.07 -14.43 -0.42
C PHE A 143 -6.51 -14.55 0.12
N ARG A 144 -7.02 -13.50 0.80
CA ARG A 144 -8.37 -13.49 1.39
C ARG A 144 -9.33 -12.50 0.73
N PHE A 145 -8.81 -11.51 -0.02
CA PHE A 145 -9.64 -10.49 -0.63
C PHE A 145 -10.27 -10.99 -1.94
N GLU A 146 -11.32 -10.30 -2.39
CA GLU A 146 -12.08 -10.64 -3.60
C GLU A 146 -11.23 -10.58 -4.88
N ASN A 147 -10.13 -9.83 -4.89
CA ASN A 147 -9.17 -9.81 -6.00
C ASN A 147 -8.30 -11.09 -6.09
N THR A 148 -8.47 -12.06 -5.17
CA THR A 148 -7.76 -13.34 -5.17
C THR A 148 -8.42 -14.32 -6.15
N SER A 149 -7.94 -14.33 -7.38
CA SER A 149 -8.41 -15.23 -8.44
C SER A 149 -7.65 -16.56 -8.46
N SER A 150 -8.14 -17.52 -9.28
CA SER A 150 -7.39 -18.76 -9.53
C SER A 150 -6.03 -18.51 -10.21
N ASN A 151 -5.89 -17.41 -10.98
CA ASN A 151 -4.62 -17.02 -11.58
C ASN A 151 -3.62 -16.56 -10.53
N VAL A 152 -4.08 -15.80 -9.52
CA VAL A 152 -3.25 -15.41 -8.37
C VAL A 152 -2.65 -16.62 -7.67
N PHE A 153 -3.44 -17.70 -7.44
CA PHE A 153 -2.91 -18.93 -6.85
C PHE A 153 -1.92 -19.66 -7.76
N ARG A 154 -2.13 -19.65 -9.08
CA ARG A 154 -1.15 -20.23 -10.03
C ARG A 154 0.15 -19.44 -10.02
N SER A 155 0.05 -18.09 -10.05
CA SER A 155 1.23 -17.22 -9.95
C SER A 155 1.98 -17.45 -8.64
N ALA A 156 1.26 -17.56 -7.52
CA ALA A 156 1.86 -17.86 -6.23
C ALA A 156 2.56 -19.21 -6.21
N ALA A 157 1.96 -20.26 -6.80
CA ALA A 157 2.57 -21.59 -6.91
C ALA A 157 3.89 -21.54 -7.71
N ASP A 158 3.88 -20.92 -8.90
CA ASP A 158 5.08 -20.75 -9.72
C ASP A 158 6.19 -19.98 -8.96
N LEU A 159 5.81 -18.96 -8.20
CA LEU A 159 6.77 -18.17 -7.40
C LEU A 159 7.36 -18.99 -6.24
N VAL A 160 6.56 -19.88 -5.63
CA VAL A 160 7.06 -20.82 -4.61
C VAL A 160 8.05 -21.81 -5.25
N GLU A 161 7.74 -22.33 -6.42
CA GLU A 161 8.66 -23.20 -7.18
C GLU A 161 9.98 -22.48 -7.54
N ALA A 162 9.89 -21.18 -7.85
CA ALA A 162 11.06 -20.32 -8.09
C ALA A 162 11.84 -19.95 -6.81
N GLY A 163 11.37 -20.37 -5.63
CA GLY A 163 12.08 -20.27 -4.35
C GLY A 163 11.57 -19.23 -3.37
N ALA A 164 10.40 -18.62 -3.60
CA ALA A 164 9.72 -17.84 -2.57
C ALA A 164 9.27 -18.78 -1.43
N ASN A 165 9.52 -18.38 -0.18
CA ASN A 165 9.08 -19.15 0.99
C ASN A 165 7.89 -18.42 1.65
N PRO A 166 6.65 -18.93 1.50
CA PRO A 166 5.45 -18.29 2.03
C PRO A 166 5.49 -18.04 3.54
N ASN A 167 5.96 -19.01 4.31
CA ASN A 167 6.06 -18.89 5.77
C ASN A 167 7.03 -17.77 6.17
N TYR A 168 8.23 -17.76 5.56
CA TYR A 168 9.22 -16.72 5.83
C TYR A 168 8.67 -15.34 5.48
N ILE A 169 8.10 -15.17 4.27
CA ILE A 169 7.56 -13.90 3.80
C ILE A 169 6.42 -13.43 4.70
N TYR A 170 5.47 -14.32 5.03
CA TYR A 170 4.37 -14.01 5.93
C TYR A 170 4.87 -13.50 7.30
N LYS A 171 5.82 -14.22 7.91
CA LYS A 171 6.42 -13.81 9.18
C LYS A 171 7.05 -12.42 9.12
N GLN A 172 7.80 -12.14 8.06
CA GLN A 172 8.42 -10.82 7.90
C GLN A 172 7.37 -9.71 7.76
N CYS A 173 6.32 -9.94 6.97
CA CYS A 173 5.28 -8.93 6.73
C CYS A 173 4.36 -8.70 7.95
N TYR A 174 4.03 -9.74 8.72
CA TYR A 174 2.92 -9.68 9.68
C TYR A 174 3.27 -10.07 11.12
N GLU A 175 4.37 -10.79 11.38
CA GLU A 175 4.74 -11.29 12.71
C GLU A 175 6.01 -10.61 13.29
N THR A 176 6.39 -9.44 12.78
CA THR A 176 7.53 -8.64 13.27
C THR A 176 7.09 -7.48 14.18
N LYS A 177 5.86 -7.54 14.70
CA LYS A 177 5.28 -6.46 15.51
C LYS A 177 6.00 -6.35 16.85
N THR A 178 6.34 -5.12 17.24
CA THR A 178 6.89 -4.87 18.57
C THR A 178 5.83 -5.00 19.66
N LYS A 179 6.26 -5.22 20.92
CA LYS A 179 5.35 -5.20 22.07
C LYS A 179 4.54 -3.90 22.13
N ASN A 180 5.20 -2.75 21.91
CA ASN A 180 4.53 -1.45 21.96
C ASN A 180 3.49 -1.31 20.84
N PHE A 181 3.76 -1.84 19.63
CA PHE A 181 2.77 -1.90 18.57
C PHE A 181 1.51 -2.64 19.02
N VAL A 182 1.65 -3.85 19.56
CA VAL A 182 0.51 -4.66 20.00
C VAL A 182 -0.27 -3.97 21.13
N LEU A 183 0.43 -3.40 22.11
CA LEU A 183 -0.21 -2.67 23.22
C LEU A 183 -0.95 -1.41 22.72
N PHE A 184 -0.37 -0.69 21.78
CA PHE A 184 -1.02 0.47 21.17
C PHE A 184 -2.28 0.10 20.38
N GLN A 185 -2.22 -0.96 19.58
CA GLN A 185 -3.38 -1.47 18.83
C GLN A 185 -4.52 -1.83 19.79
N ASN A 186 -4.23 -2.60 20.84
CA ASN A 186 -5.22 -2.95 21.84
C ASN A 186 -5.81 -1.72 22.54
N TYR A 187 -4.98 -0.73 22.88
CA TYR A 187 -5.46 0.53 23.45
C TYR A 187 -6.43 1.24 22.51
N CYS A 188 -6.12 1.33 21.22
CA CYS A 188 -6.98 1.97 20.22
C CYS A 188 -8.30 1.22 19.99
N VAL A 189 -8.27 -0.11 19.99
CA VAL A 189 -9.47 -0.95 19.88
C VAL A 189 -10.36 -0.81 21.11
N ASN A 190 -9.78 -0.83 22.31
CA ASN A 190 -10.53 -0.71 23.57
C ASN A 190 -11.23 0.63 23.74
N LYS A 191 -10.74 1.70 23.13
CA LYS A 191 -11.39 3.02 23.17
C LYS A 191 -12.26 3.31 21.95
N ALA A 192 -12.48 2.32 21.07
CA ALA A 192 -13.31 2.49 19.92
C ALA A 192 -14.77 2.78 20.31
N GLU A 193 -15.39 3.63 19.53
CA GLU A 193 -16.79 3.99 19.66
C GLU A 193 -17.60 3.25 18.59
N PHE A 194 -18.79 2.80 18.98
CA PHE A 194 -19.71 2.04 18.15
C PHE A 194 -21.05 2.78 18.08
N ILE A 195 -21.56 2.98 16.87
CA ILE A 195 -22.82 3.70 16.62
C ILE A 195 -23.67 2.96 15.58
N SER A 196 -24.94 3.36 15.44
CA SER A 196 -25.88 2.76 14.47
C SER A 196 -25.98 1.23 14.65
N ASP A 197 -26.29 0.77 15.85
CA ASP A 197 -26.36 -0.65 16.21
C ASP A 197 -25.05 -1.41 15.89
N ASN A 198 -23.92 -0.77 16.20
CA ASN A 198 -22.55 -1.25 15.96
C ASN A 198 -22.17 -1.37 14.46
N LYS A 199 -22.98 -0.89 13.54
CA LYS A 199 -22.65 -0.91 12.09
C LYS A 199 -21.51 0.02 11.72
N ILE A 200 -21.27 1.06 12.54
CA ILE A 200 -20.11 1.94 12.37
C ILE A 200 -19.24 1.86 13.61
N ALA A 201 -17.96 1.58 13.43
CA ALA A 201 -16.95 1.59 14.49
C ALA A 201 -15.84 2.59 14.14
N TYR A 202 -15.41 3.37 15.11
CA TYR A 202 -14.28 4.26 14.90
C TYR A 202 -13.44 4.46 16.17
N THR A 203 -12.20 4.84 15.97
CA THR A 203 -11.32 5.24 17.07
C THR A 203 -10.55 6.49 16.71
N THR A 204 -10.24 7.29 17.73
CA THR A 204 -9.43 8.51 17.57
C THR A 204 -8.04 8.27 18.09
N VAL A 205 -7.02 8.65 17.32
CA VAL A 205 -5.62 8.58 17.71
C VAL A 205 -5.06 9.99 17.79
N TYR A 206 -4.72 10.44 19.00
CA TYR A 206 -4.07 11.71 19.26
C TYR A 206 -2.54 11.57 19.27
N LYS A 207 -1.80 12.64 19.03
CA LYS A 207 -0.33 12.64 19.14
C LYS A 207 0.16 12.14 20.50
N LYS A 208 -0.50 12.54 21.58
CA LYS A 208 -0.21 12.06 22.95
C LYS A 208 -0.35 10.55 23.12
N ASP A 209 -1.23 9.91 22.33
CA ASP A 209 -1.39 8.46 22.36
C ASP A 209 -0.17 7.78 21.73
N LEU A 210 0.33 8.32 20.61
CA LEU A 210 1.55 7.83 19.96
C LEU A 210 2.76 7.99 20.89
N GLU A 211 2.92 9.16 21.52
CA GLU A 211 4.01 9.43 22.47
C GLU A 211 3.97 8.48 23.66
N LYS A 212 2.80 8.25 24.26
CA LYS A 212 2.61 7.33 25.40
C LYS A 212 3.11 5.92 25.12
N PHE A 213 2.97 5.43 23.90
CA PHE A 213 3.37 4.07 23.53
C PHE A 213 4.70 4.04 22.75
N LEU A 214 5.39 5.17 22.59
CA LEU A 214 6.56 5.30 21.71
C LEU A 214 6.26 4.76 20.31
N ALA A 215 5.05 5.06 19.82
CA ALA A 215 4.49 4.52 18.61
C ALA A 215 4.91 5.34 17.39
N GLY A 216 5.29 4.67 16.31
CA GLY A 216 5.49 5.28 15.00
C GLY A 216 4.17 5.57 14.28
N ASP A 217 4.25 6.29 13.18
CA ASP A 217 3.09 6.65 12.36
C ASP A 217 2.37 5.43 11.76
N ASP A 218 3.10 4.36 11.51
CA ASP A 218 2.64 3.06 11.01
C ASP A 218 1.87 2.22 12.03
N TYR A 219 1.93 2.58 13.32
CA TYR A 219 1.24 1.83 14.38
C TYR A 219 -0.29 1.87 14.27
N THR A 220 -0.86 2.79 13.49
CA THR A 220 -2.30 2.85 13.21
C THR A 220 -2.78 1.86 12.15
N ASP A 221 -1.86 1.22 11.41
CA ASP A 221 -2.21 0.27 10.35
C ASP A 221 -2.79 -1.02 10.96
N GLY A 222 -3.89 -1.51 10.40
CA GLY A 222 -4.60 -2.69 10.88
C GLY A 222 -5.70 -2.43 11.92
N ILE A 223 -5.79 -1.24 12.53
CA ILE A 223 -6.84 -0.92 13.52
C ILE A 223 -8.23 -0.92 12.86
N ALA A 224 -8.37 -0.24 11.72
CA ALA A 224 -9.65 -0.19 11.02
C ALA A 224 -10.08 -1.57 10.52
N GLU A 225 -9.15 -2.42 10.09
CA GLU A 225 -9.39 -3.82 9.73
C GLU A 225 -9.89 -4.63 10.93
N THR A 226 -9.26 -4.44 12.09
CA THR A 226 -9.67 -5.12 13.34
C THR A 226 -11.10 -4.72 13.72
N LEU A 227 -11.42 -3.42 13.70
CA LEU A 227 -12.78 -2.95 13.98
C LEU A 227 -13.80 -3.44 12.95
N ARG A 228 -13.45 -3.45 11.66
CA ARG A 228 -14.31 -3.98 10.59
C ARG A 228 -14.54 -5.48 10.73
N SER A 229 -13.62 -6.23 11.35
CA SER A 229 -13.78 -7.69 11.52
C SER A 229 -14.90 -8.09 12.48
N ILE A 230 -15.44 -7.14 13.26
CA ILE A 230 -16.61 -7.35 14.10
C ILE A 230 -17.83 -7.66 13.20
N ASP A 231 -18.60 -8.67 13.55
CA ASP A 231 -19.66 -9.21 12.70
C ASP A 231 -20.72 -8.18 12.28
N THR A 232 -21.12 -7.30 13.21
CA THR A 232 -22.11 -6.24 13.00
C THR A 232 -21.57 -5.00 12.31
N THR A 233 -20.23 -4.82 12.27
CA THR A 233 -19.62 -3.59 11.74
C THR A 233 -19.50 -3.63 10.22
N GLU A 234 -20.15 -2.69 9.56
CA GLU A 234 -20.10 -2.48 8.11
C GLU A 234 -18.99 -1.50 7.70
N VAL A 235 -18.83 -0.42 8.47
CA VAL A 235 -17.80 0.61 8.22
C VAL A 235 -16.97 0.82 9.47
N ALA A 236 -15.66 0.79 9.32
CA ALA A 236 -14.73 1.12 10.38
C ALA A 236 -13.72 2.17 9.93
N PHE A 237 -13.34 3.10 10.83
CA PHE A 237 -12.31 4.07 10.50
C PHE A 237 -11.48 4.51 11.72
N VAL A 238 -10.27 4.98 11.41
CA VAL A 238 -9.36 5.62 12.36
C VAL A 238 -9.25 7.08 12.01
N ALA A 239 -9.50 7.96 12.99
CA ALA A 239 -9.25 9.40 12.89
C ALA A 239 -7.95 9.74 13.63
N LYS A 240 -6.85 9.91 12.89
CA LYS A 240 -5.53 10.21 13.43
C LYS A 240 -5.24 11.70 13.35
N GLU A 241 -4.94 12.31 14.50
CA GLU A 241 -4.44 13.67 14.58
C GLU A 241 -3.06 13.78 13.92
N VAL A 242 -2.97 14.56 12.84
CA VAL A 242 -1.70 14.95 12.22
C VAL A 242 -1.23 16.28 12.79
N ASP A 243 -2.18 17.20 13.01
CA ASP A 243 -2.01 18.46 13.70
C ASP A 243 -3.35 18.89 14.33
N THR A 244 -3.36 19.91 15.17
CA THR A 244 -4.54 20.42 15.86
C THR A 244 -5.75 20.66 14.95
N LYS A 245 -5.50 21.03 13.69
CA LYS A 245 -6.50 21.26 12.63
C LYS A 245 -6.27 20.41 11.39
N LEU A 246 -5.67 19.24 11.55
CA LEU A 246 -5.43 18.33 10.43
C LEU A 246 -5.56 16.88 10.91
N THR A 247 -6.51 16.17 10.33
CA THR A 247 -6.81 14.77 10.69
C THR A 247 -6.72 13.88 9.47
N LYS A 248 -5.96 12.79 9.58
CA LYS A 248 -5.93 11.71 8.59
C LYS A 248 -7.01 10.68 8.96
N ILE A 249 -7.85 10.34 7.99
CA ILE A 249 -8.86 9.29 8.10
C ILE A 249 -8.41 8.08 7.29
N SER A 250 -8.46 6.90 7.91
CA SER A 250 -8.25 5.62 7.24
C SER A 250 -9.50 4.78 7.42
N MET A 251 -10.18 4.42 6.32
CA MET A 251 -11.48 3.73 6.33
C MET A 251 -11.40 2.33 5.75
N ARG A 252 -12.22 1.44 6.30
CA ARG A 252 -12.47 0.08 5.78
C ARG A 252 -13.95 -0.21 5.84
N SER A 253 -14.44 -1.03 4.92
CA SER A 253 -15.85 -1.45 4.91
C SER A 253 -16.01 -2.90 4.46
N LYS A 254 -17.20 -3.46 4.65
CA LYS A 254 -17.61 -4.76 4.08
C LYS A 254 -18.36 -4.58 2.78
N SER A 255 -19.25 -3.58 2.69
CA SER A 255 -20.16 -3.40 1.55
C SER A 255 -20.26 -1.95 1.06
N VAL A 256 -19.86 -0.97 1.85
CA VAL A 256 -19.97 0.46 1.52
C VAL A 256 -18.75 0.92 0.72
N ASP A 257 -18.97 1.71 -0.34
CA ASP A 257 -17.88 2.34 -1.07
C ASP A 257 -17.25 3.50 -0.27
N VAL A 258 -16.17 3.18 0.45
CA VAL A 258 -15.44 4.17 1.25
C VAL A 258 -14.49 5.03 0.40
N ALA A 259 -14.19 4.63 -0.85
CA ALA A 259 -13.44 5.49 -1.76
C ALA A 259 -14.28 6.67 -2.21
N GLU A 260 -15.58 6.47 -2.50
CA GLU A 260 -16.51 7.55 -2.78
C GLU A 260 -16.65 8.52 -1.58
N ILE A 261 -16.69 7.97 -0.36
CA ILE A 261 -16.75 8.81 0.85
C ILE A 261 -15.48 9.66 0.97
N CYS A 262 -14.31 9.04 0.86
CA CYS A 262 -13.03 9.74 1.00
C CYS A 262 -12.79 10.76 -0.12
N SER A 263 -13.29 10.51 -1.34
CA SER A 263 -13.16 11.45 -2.48
C SER A 263 -13.82 12.79 -2.22
N LYS A 264 -14.92 12.83 -1.46
CA LYS A 264 -15.62 14.07 -1.04
C LYS A 264 -14.72 14.99 -0.19
N PHE A 265 -13.63 14.43 0.36
CA PHE A 265 -12.64 15.15 1.16
C PHE A 265 -11.26 15.23 0.48
N GLY A 266 -11.22 15.03 -0.85
CA GLY A 266 -9.97 15.07 -1.61
C GLY A 266 -9.05 13.86 -1.39
N GLY A 267 -9.60 12.76 -0.88
CA GLY A 267 -8.92 11.48 -0.71
C GLY A 267 -9.27 10.47 -1.80
N GLY A 268 -9.03 9.18 -1.53
CA GLY A 268 -9.34 8.09 -2.45
C GLY A 268 -8.82 6.75 -1.95
N GLY A 269 -8.90 5.74 -2.79
CA GLY A 269 -8.47 4.37 -2.51
C GLY A 269 -9.28 3.36 -3.31
N HIS A 270 -9.37 2.14 -2.78
CA HIS A 270 -10.24 1.10 -3.30
C HIS A 270 -11.64 1.16 -2.65
N THR A 271 -12.63 0.52 -3.27
CA THR A 271 -14.03 0.50 -2.82
C THR A 271 -14.15 0.21 -1.31
N PHE A 272 -13.42 -0.77 -0.79
CA PHE A 272 -13.52 -1.19 0.62
C PHE A 272 -12.34 -0.76 1.50
N ALA A 273 -11.40 0.03 0.97
CA ALA A 273 -10.22 0.51 1.68
C ALA A 273 -9.76 1.86 1.13
N ALA A 274 -10.02 2.94 1.86
CA ALA A 274 -9.72 4.30 1.41
C ALA A 274 -9.23 5.19 2.55
N GLY A 275 -8.70 6.35 2.19
CA GLY A 275 -8.26 7.37 3.14
C GLY A 275 -8.34 8.77 2.60
N CYS A 276 -8.49 9.73 3.52
CA CYS A 276 -8.47 11.16 3.20
C CYS A 276 -7.81 11.95 4.33
N THR A 277 -7.49 13.21 4.06
CA THR A 277 -6.98 14.14 5.06
C THR A 277 -7.92 15.34 5.15
N ILE A 278 -8.46 15.60 6.33
CA ILE A 278 -9.45 16.66 6.57
C ILE A 278 -8.80 17.79 7.35
N LYS A 279 -8.92 19.02 6.85
CA LYS A 279 -8.47 20.23 7.53
C LYS A 279 -9.46 20.59 8.65
N ALA A 280 -9.41 19.85 9.75
CA ALA A 280 -10.22 20.03 10.94
C ALA A 280 -9.63 19.22 12.12
N SER A 281 -10.13 19.46 13.34
CA SER A 281 -9.84 18.63 14.50
C SER A 281 -10.35 17.19 14.31
N PRO A 282 -9.85 16.20 15.07
CA PRO A 282 -10.39 14.84 15.00
C PRO A 282 -11.90 14.77 15.24
N ALA A 283 -12.43 15.48 16.22
CA ALA A 283 -13.85 15.48 16.53
C ALA A 283 -14.70 16.05 15.37
N ASP A 284 -14.28 17.18 14.80
CA ASP A 284 -14.98 17.78 13.64
C ASP A 284 -14.86 16.89 12.39
N SER A 285 -13.72 16.24 12.21
CA SER A 285 -13.48 15.32 11.09
C SER A 285 -14.37 14.09 11.18
N ILE A 286 -14.51 13.49 12.37
CA ILE A 286 -15.44 12.40 12.65
C ILE A 286 -16.87 12.84 12.32
N SER A 287 -17.29 14.00 12.84
CA SER A 287 -18.64 14.53 12.57
C SER A 287 -18.91 14.71 11.07
N LYS A 288 -17.92 15.14 10.29
CA LYS A 288 -18.03 15.28 8.83
C LYS A 288 -18.15 13.93 8.13
N ILE A 289 -17.35 12.95 8.53
CA ILE A 289 -17.37 11.59 7.98
C ILE A 289 -18.71 10.92 8.26
N LEU A 290 -19.20 10.98 9.51
CA LEU A 290 -20.47 10.36 9.90
C LEU A 290 -21.68 10.92 9.14
N LYS A 291 -21.68 12.20 8.74
CA LYS A 291 -22.75 12.82 7.95
C LYS A 291 -22.83 12.27 6.51
N VAL A 292 -21.78 11.71 5.98
CA VAL A 292 -21.74 11.24 4.58
C VAL A 292 -21.78 9.71 4.46
N ILE A 293 -21.63 8.98 5.55
CA ILE A 293 -21.84 7.52 5.57
C ILE A 293 -23.35 7.26 5.46
N LYS A 294 -23.73 6.45 4.48
CA LYS A 294 -25.10 5.92 4.30
C LYS A 294 -25.00 4.40 4.44
N LEU A 295 -25.76 3.83 5.37
CA LEU A 295 -25.86 2.40 5.65
C LEU A 295 -27.21 1.84 5.15
#